data_7b01c86bb5189170133dfa49073ea4e4
#
_entry.id   7b01c86bb5189170133dfa49073ea4e4
#
_cell.length_a   1.000
_cell.length_b   1.000
_cell.length_c   1.000
_cell.angle_alpha   90.00
_cell.angle_beta   90.00
_cell.angle_gamma   90.00
#
_symmetry.space_group_name_H-M   'P 1'
#
loop_
_entity.id
_entity.type
_entity.pdbx_description
1 polymer ?
#
loop_
_entity_poly.entity_id
_entity_poly.type
_entity_poly.pdbx_seq_one_letter_code
_entity_poly.pdbx_strand_id
1 'polypeptide(L)'
;MGIKLKIKNWLAKKLKGILFNEKPIIFISNNQIEVGKQSFNNGNFQIRGGGKKIKIGSYCAIGKDVKCILNNHDVDFASVQHSFYKNYFNEAPFSQVKQNISIEIGSDVWIGDNVIILPNITIGHGAVVGAASVVTKSIEPYSIVAGIPAKKIKNRFSDTQIKELLDLEWWSWSDSKIKDNKVFFFKNLNSKNGN
;
A
#
# COMPACT_ATOMS: atom_id res chain seq x y z
N MET A 1 18.66 23.64 -42.16
CA MET A 1 19.03 22.78 -40.99
C MET A 1 18.08 22.85 -39.78
N GLY A 2 17.06 23.71 -39.77
CA GLY A 2 16.22 23.95 -38.57
C GLY A 2 15.02 23.01 -38.32
N ILE A 3 14.31 22.59 -39.37
CA ILE A 3 13.00 21.88 -39.20
C ILE A 3 13.18 20.43 -38.76
N LYS A 4 14.11 19.69 -39.36
CA LYS A 4 14.39 18.28 -38.97
C LYS A 4 14.82 18.15 -37.52
N LEU A 5 15.63 19.10 -37.03
CA LEU A 5 16.11 19.12 -35.64
C LEU A 5 14.98 19.45 -34.66
N LYS A 6 14.09 20.38 -35.00
CA LYS A 6 12.90 20.72 -34.20
C LYS A 6 11.94 19.53 -34.09
N ILE A 7 11.70 18.81 -35.19
CA ILE A 7 10.85 17.60 -35.20
C ILE A 7 11.49 16.48 -34.37
N LYS A 8 12.81 16.26 -34.51
CA LYS A 8 13.54 15.27 -33.71
C LYS A 8 13.47 15.56 -32.21
N ASN A 9 13.67 16.82 -31.83
CA ASN A 9 13.60 17.24 -30.42
C ASN A 9 12.17 17.18 -29.87
N TRP A 10 11.17 17.52 -30.69
CA TRP A 10 9.75 17.39 -30.30
C TRP A 10 9.36 15.92 -30.11
N LEU A 11 9.74 15.04 -31.06
CA LEU A 11 9.52 13.59 -30.95
C LEU A 11 10.25 12.99 -29.75
N ALA A 12 11.50 13.37 -29.51
CA ALA A 12 12.25 12.91 -28.34
C ALA A 12 11.60 13.36 -27.02
N LYS A 13 11.09 14.59 -26.95
CA LYS A 13 10.37 15.09 -25.79
C LYS A 13 9.04 14.37 -25.58
N LYS A 14 8.30 14.07 -26.66
CA LYS A 14 7.02 13.34 -26.63
C LYS A 14 7.24 11.88 -26.27
N LEU A 15 8.26 11.21 -26.83
CA LEU A 15 8.64 9.84 -26.48
C LEU A 15 9.14 9.75 -25.04
N LYS A 16 9.93 10.72 -24.58
CA LYS A 16 10.38 10.80 -23.18
C LYS A 16 9.18 10.95 -22.23
N GLY A 17 8.18 11.76 -22.59
CA GLY A 17 6.93 11.89 -21.84
C GLY A 17 6.09 10.61 -21.81
N ILE A 18 6.10 9.82 -22.90
CA ILE A 18 5.39 8.53 -22.96
C ILE A 18 6.15 7.44 -22.21
N LEU A 19 7.48 7.40 -22.34
CA LEU A 19 8.32 6.34 -21.77
C LEU A 19 8.65 6.55 -20.28
N PHE A 20 8.63 7.80 -19.79
CA PHE A 20 9.08 8.13 -18.42
C PHE A 20 8.03 8.88 -17.58
N ASN A 21 6.87 9.19 -18.14
CA ASN A 21 5.77 9.82 -17.40
C ASN A 21 4.76 8.73 -17.01
N GLU A 22 5.16 7.84 -16.13
CA GLU A 22 4.24 6.89 -15.51
C GLU A 22 3.28 7.70 -14.64
N LYS A 23 2.08 7.96 -15.18
CA LYS A 23 1.01 8.58 -14.39
C LYS A 23 0.56 7.61 -13.31
N PRO A 24 0.31 8.09 -12.08
CA PRO A 24 -0.29 7.25 -11.05
C PRO A 24 -1.56 6.57 -11.56
N ILE A 25 -1.68 5.27 -11.25
CA ILE A 25 -2.85 4.47 -11.62
C ILE A 25 -3.81 4.48 -10.44
N ILE A 26 -4.97 5.09 -10.61
CA ILE A 26 -6.03 5.09 -9.60
C ILE A 26 -6.54 3.66 -9.44
N PHE A 27 -6.61 3.17 -8.21
CA PHE A 27 -7.19 1.88 -7.92
C PHE A 27 -8.71 1.90 -8.14
N ILE A 28 -9.20 0.78 -8.67
CA ILE A 28 -10.64 0.52 -8.81
C ILE A 28 -10.94 -0.77 -8.07
N SER A 29 -11.98 -0.75 -7.23
CA SER A 29 -12.44 -1.95 -6.53
C SER A 29 -12.88 -3.04 -7.50
N ASN A 30 -12.53 -4.27 -7.18
CA ASN A 30 -12.90 -5.46 -7.94
C ASN A 30 -13.07 -6.67 -7.01
N ASN A 31 -13.13 -7.87 -7.54
CA ASN A 31 -13.32 -9.10 -6.76
C ASN A 31 -12.18 -9.37 -5.75
N GLN A 32 -11.00 -8.79 -5.93
CA GLN A 32 -9.82 -9.00 -5.08
C GLN A 32 -9.42 -7.77 -4.26
N ILE A 33 -9.85 -6.57 -4.67
CA ILE A 33 -9.48 -5.31 -4.01
C ILE A 33 -10.74 -4.52 -3.69
N GLU A 34 -10.87 -4.15 -2.41
CA GLU A 34 -11.77 -3.09 -1.96
C GLU A 34 -10.94 -1.84 -1.70
N VAL A 35 -11.32 -0.69 -2.29
CA VAL A 35 -10.49 0.51 -2.18
C VAL A 35 -11.32 1.76 -1.88
N GLY A 36 -10.78 2.62 -1.01
CA GLY A 36 -11.31 3.93 -0.69
C GLY A 36 -10.96 5.00 -1.74
N LYS A 37 -11.32 6.25 -1.45
CA LYS A 37 -11.15 7.38 -2.37
C LYS A 37 -9.68 7.63 -2.71
N GLN A 38 -9.41 7.97 -3.97
CA GLN A 38 -8.16 8.57 -4.47
C GLN A 38 -6.88 7.84 -4.09
N SER A 39 -6.94 6.56 -3.79
CA SER A 39 -5.76 5.73 -3.63
C SER A 39 -5.20 5.32 -4.98
N PHE A 40 -3.89 5.38 -5.14
CA PHE A 40 -3.22 5.10 -6.41
C PHE A 40 -1.93 4.28 -6.22
N ASN A 41 -1.45 3.71 -7.32
CA ASN A 41 -0.14 3.07 -7.40
C ASN A 41 0.65 3.60 -8.61
N ASN A 42 1.97 3.46 -8.56
CA ASN A 42 2.88 3.90 -9.62
C ASN A 42 3.20 2.79 -10.65
N GLY A 43 2.39 1.76 -10.73
CA GLY A 43 2.51 0.68 -11.72
C GLY A 43 2.93 -0.66 -11.13
N ASN A 44 2.63 -1.72 -11.88
CA ASN A 44 2.94 -3.12 -11.55
C ASN A 44 2.58 -3.55 -10.12
N PHE A 45 1.39 -3.15 -9.62
CA PHE A 45 0.88 -3.66 -8.37
C PHE A 45 0.44 -5.12 -8.55
N GLN A 46 1.02 -6.02 -7.77
CA GLN A 46 0.83 -7.47 -7.92
C GLN A 46 0.11 -8.07 -6.72
N ILE A 47 -0.88 -8.91 -7.00
CA ILE A 47 -1.56 -9.76 -6.01
C ILE A 47 -1.20 -11.21 -6.32
N ARG A 48 -0.67 -11.92 -5.34
CA ARG A 48 -0.29 -13.33 -5.45
C ARG A 48 -1.10 -14.17 -4.47
N GLY A 49 -1.73 -15.22 -4.98
CA GLY A 49 -2.65 -16.08 -4.24
C GLY A 49 -4.10 -15.77 -4.59
N GLY A 50 -5.02 -16.59 -4.09
CA GLY A 50 -6.46 -16.48 -4.38
C GLY A 50 -7.33 -16.74 -3.15
N GLY A 51 -8.66 -16.59 -3.34
CA GLY A 51 -9.65 -16.89 -2.31
C GLY A 51 -9.78 -15.86 -1.19
N LYS A 52 -8.95 -14.82 -1.18
CA LYS A 52 -8.95 -13.74 -0.19
C LYS A 52 -8.84 -12.37 -0.87
N LYS A 53 -9.17 -11.30 -0.15
CA LYS A 53 -9.17 -9.93 -0.63
C LYS A 53 -8.12 -9.07 0.05
N ILE A 54 -7.85 -7.92 -0.58
CA ILE A 54 -7.12 -6.80 -0.01
C ILE A 54 -8.11 -5.67 0.20
N LYS A 55 -8.03 -5.01 1.35
CA LYS A 55 -8.73 -3.75 1.61
C LYS A 55 -7.70 -2.62 1.67
N ILE A 56 -7.92 -1.57 0.91
CA ILE A 56 -7.09 -0.36 0.87
C ILE A 56 -7.95 0.83 1.24
N GLY A 57 -7.55 1.60 2.22
CA GLY A 57 -8.24 2.82 2.62
C GLY A 57 -8.17 3.95 1.58
N SER A 58 -8.56 5.14 1.97
CA SER A 58 -8.55 6.34 1.13
C SER A 58 -7.20 7.04 1.13
N TYR A 59 -6.87 7.73 0.03
CA TYR A 59 -5.68 8.60 -0.09
C TYR A 59 -4.34 7.89 0.09
N CYS A 60 -4.26 6.60 -0.21
CA CYS A 60 -3.00 5.86 -0.16
C CYS A 60 -2.13 6.14 -1.40
N ALA A 61 -0.83 6.32 -1.17
CA ALA A 61 0.18 6.43 -2.19
C ALA A 61 1.03 5.16 -2.20
N ILE A 62 0.88 4.33 -3.23
CA ILE A 62 1.57 3.05 -3.35
C ILE A 62 2.59 3.13 -4.50
N GLY A 63 3.83 2.78 -4.20
CA GLY A 63 4.93 2.78 -5.13
C GLY A 63 4.78 1.75 -6.26
N LYS A 64 5.79 1.68 -7.08
CA LYS A 64 5.90 0.71 -8.18
C LYS A 64 6.36 -0.65 -7.67
N ASP A 65 5.97 -1.72 -8.38
CA ASP A 65 6.40 -3.08 -8.12
C ASP A 65 6.07 -3.60 -6.69
N VAL A 66 5.00 -3.08 -6.07
CA VAL A 66 4.51 -3.56 -4.79
C VAL A 66 3.80 -4.90 -4.96
N LYS A 67 4.13 -5.86 -4.09
CA LYS A 67 3.62 -7.22 -4.14
C LYS A 67 2.89 -7.57 -2.84
N CYS A 68 1.64 -7.97 -2.96
CA CYS A 68 0.81 -8.48 -1.87
C CYS A 68 0.67 -10.00 -1.99
N ILE A 69 1.08 -10.74 -0.97
CA ILE A 69 0.95 -12.19 -0.89
C ILE A 69 -0.28 -12.50 -0.03
N LEU A 70 -1.27 -13.20 -0.59
CA LEU A 70 -2.53 -13.46 0.12
C LEU A 70 -2.49 -14.74 0.94
N ASN A 71 -1.65 -15.71 0.58
CA ASN A 71 -1.60 -17.03 1.20
C ASN A 71 -0.16 -17.47 1.38
N ASN A 72 0.11 -18.19 2.47
CA ASN A 72 1.33 -18.97 2.67
C ASN A 72 1.02 -20.45 2.55
N HIS A 73 2.07 -21.25 2.41
CA HIS A 73 1.99 -22.68 2.66
C HIS A 73 1.96 -22.94 4.17
N ASP A 74 1.30 -24.00 4.58
CA ASP A 74 1.34 -24.47 5.95
C ASP A 74 2.64 -25.26 6.15
N VAL A 75 3.44 -24.87 7.14
CA VAL A 75 4.78 -25.42 7.38
C VAL A 75 4.81 -26.45 8.50
N ASP A 76 3.68 -26.65 9.19
CA ASP A 76 3.58 -27.53 10.36
C ASP A 76 3.31 -29.00 9.97
N PHE A 77 3.18 -29.27 8.66
CA PHE A 77 2.92 -30.60 8.13
C PHE A 77 4.11 -31.16 7.36
N ALA A 78 4.16 -32.50 7.23
CA ALA A 78 5.26 -33.20 6.57
C ALA A 78 5.50 -32.78 5.12
N SER A 79 4.46 -32.36 4.40
CA SER A 79 4.58 -31.73 3.08
C SER A 79 3.97 -30.34 3.12
N VAL A 80 4.68 -29.35 2.60
CA VAL A 80 4.19 -27.98 2.40
C VAL A 80 3.31 -27.84 1.16
N GLN A 81 3.22 -28.89 0.35
CA GLN A 81 2.54 -28.82 -0.95
C GLN A 81 1.08 -29.28 -0.82
N HIS A 82 0.14 -28.36 -0.93
CA HIS A 82 -1.30 -28.67 -0.89
C HIS A 82 -1.73 -29.73 -1.91
N SER A 83 -1.21 -29.70 -3.13
CA SER A 83 -1.52 -30.68 -4.18
C SER A 83 -1.05 -32.08 -3.86
N PHE A 84 0.01 -32.25 -3.05
CA PHE A 84 0.44 -33.57 -2.55
C PHE A 84 -0.70 -34.25 -1.81
N TYR A 85 -1.31 -33.59 -0.84
CA TYR A 85 -2.39 -34.17 -0.05
C TYR A 85 -3.64 -34.44 -0.89
N LYS A 86 -3.96 -33.54 -1.83
CA LYS A 86 -5.09 -33.75 -2.75
C LYS A 86 -4.88 -34.95 -3.68
N ASN A 87 -3.65 -35.10 -4.21
CA ASN A 87 -3.35 -36.18 -5.16
C ASN A 87 -3.30 -37.55 -4.50
N TYR A 88 -2.79 -37.66 -3.27
CA TYR A 88 -2.63 -38.94 -2.58
C TYR A 88 -3.81 -39.28 -1.67
N PHE A 89 -4.47 -38.31 -1.07
CA PHE A 89 -5.49 -38.53 -0.01
C PHE A 89 -6.85 -37.94 -0.35
N ASN A 90 -6.97 -37.22 -1.46
CA ASN A 90 -8.16 -36.48 -1.87
C ASN A 90 -8.67 -35.45 -0.84
N GLU A 91 -7.90 -35.17 0.17
CA GLU A 91 -8.16 -34.17 1.24
C GLU A 91 -6.85 -33.49 1.62
N ALA A 92 -6.93 -32.39 2.38
CA ALA A 92 -5.77 -31.71 2.93
C ALA A 92 -6.01 -31.38 4.41
N PRO A 93 -4.98 -31.57 5.29
CA PRO A 93 -5.15 -31.40 6.73
C PRO A 93 -5.25 -29.93 7.16
N PHE A 94 -5.10 -28.98 6.23
CA PHE A 94 -5.09 -27.56 6.52
C PHE A 94 -6.50 -27.06 6.80
N SER A 95 -6.68 -26.42 7.95
CA SER A 95 -7.90 -25.65 8.19
C SER A 95 -7.89 -24.42 7.29
N GLN A 96 -8.83 -24.30 6.37
CA GLN A 96 -9.04 -23.06 5.66
C GLN A 96 -9.62 -22.03 6.65
N VAL A 97 -8.73 -21.21 7.24
CA VAL A 97 -9.17 -20.07 8.03
C VAL A 97 -9.93 -19.14 7.09
N LYS A 98 -11.24 -19.07 7.31
CA LYS A 98 -12.19 -18.29 6.49
C LYS A 98 -12.08 -16.78 6.76
N GLN A 99 -10.89 -16.21 6.73
CA GLN A 99 -10.76 -14.75 6.68
C GLN A 99 -10.90 -14.31 5.23
N ASN A 100 -11.92 -13.53 4.93
CA ASN A 100 -12.15 -13.00 3.57
C ASN A 100 -11.08 -11.97 3.17
N ILE A 101 -10.51 -11.23 4.14
CA ILE A 101 -9.49 -10.21 3.93
C ILE A 101 -8.15 -10.76 4.44
N SER A 102 -7.13 -10.74 3.59
CA SER A 102 -5.78 -11.16 3.95
C SER A 102 -4.88 -9.98 4.31
N ILE A 103 -5.05 -8.84 3.63
CA ILE A 103 -4.24 -7.65 3.86
C ILE A 103 -5.20 -6.47 3.98
N GLU A 104 -5.06 -5.71 5.07
CA GLU A 104 -5.79 -4.48 5.28
C GLU A 104 -4.82 -3.30 5.37
N ILE A 105 -4.96 -2.34 4.47
CA ILE A 105 -4.18 -1.11 4.43
C ILE A 105 -5.12 0.03 4.81
N GLY A 106 -4.80 0.74 5.88
CA GLY A 106 -5.55 1.91 6.35
C GLY A 106 -5.54 3.06 5.35
N SER A 107 -6.08 4.19 5.72
CA SER A 107 -6.08 5.41 4.91
C SER A 107 -4.80 6.23 5.11
N ASP A 108 -4.42 7.07 4.15
CA ASP A 108 -3.22 7.93 4.18
C ASP A 108 -1.90 7.15 4.34
N VAL A 109 -1.85 5.93 3.82
CA VAL A 109 -0.66 5.08 3.89
C VAL A 109 0.25 5.35 2.70
N TRP A 110 1.55 5.48 2.97
CA TRP A 110 2.57 5.52 1.93
C TRP A 110 3.38 4.21 1.92
N ILE A 111 3.40 3.53 0.79
CA ILE A 111 4.19 2.32 0.55
C ILE A 111 5.20 2.64 -0.54
N GLY A 112 6.49 2.49 -0.25
CA GLY A 112 7.57 2.70 -1.20
C GLY A 112 7.63 1.62 -2.28
N ASP A 113 8.49 1.83 -3.27
CA ASP A 113 8.69 0.90 -4.38
C ASP A 113 9.26 -0.45 -3.91
N ASN A 114 8.94 -1.52 -4.65
CA ASN A 114 9.45 -2.88 -4.43
C ASN A 114 9.13 -3.47 -3.04
N VAL A 115 8.07 -3.02 -2.38
CA VAL A 115 7.64 -3.56 -1.09
C VAL A 115 6.92 -4.89 -1.29
N ILE A 116 7.19 -5.85 -0.41
CA ILE A 116 6.48 -7.13 -0.32
C ILE A 116 5.70 -7.16 0.99
N ILE A 117 4.39 -7.45 0.91
CA ILE A 117 3.51 -7.57 2.08
C ILE A 117 3.06 -9.03 2.18
N LEU A 118 3.34 -9.66 3.32
CA LEU A 118 2.94 -11.04 3.59
C LEU A 118 1.46 -11.12 4.00
N PRO A 119 0.85 -12.32 4.00
CA PRO A 119 -0.56 -12.48 4.34
C PRO A 119 -0.87 -12.18 5.81
N ASN A 120 -2.14 -11.88 6.07
CA ASN A 120 -2.71 -11.59 7.40
C ASN A 120 -2.05 -10.37 8.09
N ILE A 121 -1.77 -9.32 7.28
CA ILE A 121 -1.15 -8.06 7.72
C ILE A 121 -2.18 -6.94 7.72
N THR A 122 -2.16 -6.16 8.79
CA THR A 122 -2.82 -4.85 8.87
C THR A 122 -1.77 -3.76 8.89
N ILE A 123 -1.89 -2.78 7.99
CA ILE A 123 -1.08 -1.54 7.98
C ILE A 123 -1.98 -0.40 8.44
N GLY A 124 -1.68 0.16 9.61
CA GLY A 124 -2.48 1.21 10.23
C GLY A 124 -2.53 2.51 9.42
N HIS A 125 -3.54 3.33 9.68
CA HIS A 125 -3.72 4.64 9.05
C HIS A 125 -2.46 5.49 9.15
N GLY A 126 -2.13 6.22 8.11
CA GLY A 126 -1.00 7.14 8.10
C GLY A 126 0.38 6.48 8.18
N ALA A 127 0.50 5.16 8.13
CA ALA A 127 1.79 4.47 8.17
C ALA A 127 2.63 4.72 6.92
N VAL A 128 3.94 4.60 7.06
CA VAL A 128 4.91 4.70 5.96
C VAL A 128 5.76 3.44 5.93
N VAL A 129 5.81 2.79 4.76
CA VAL A 129 6.65 1.63 4.51
C VAL A 129 7.76 2.03 3.53
N GLY A 130 9.01 1.99 3.99
CA GLY A 130 10.17 2.31 3.16
C GLY A 130 10.33 1.36 1.98
N ALA A 131 10.90 1.86 0.88
CA ALA A 131 11.13 1.07 -0.32
C ALA A 131 11.94 -0.21 -0.04
N ALA A 132 11.75 -1.25 -0.86
CA ALA A 132 12.40 -2.55 -0.78
C ALA A 132 12.21 -3.29 0.56
N SER A 133 11.17 -2.96 1.32
CA SER A 133 10.88 -3.62 2.60
C SER A 133 10.05 -4.89 2.41
N VAL A 134 10.21 -5.84 3.35
CA VAL A 134 9.37 -7.03 3.48
C VAL A 134 8.56 -6.94 4.76
N VAL A 135 7.27 -6.67 4.64
CA VAL A 135 6.34 -6.54 5.77
C VAL A 135 5.88 -7.92 6.20
N THR A 136 6.34 -8.35 7.38
CA THR A 136 6.08 -9.67 7.96
C THR A 136 5.17 -9.63 9.17
N LYS A 137 4.87 -8.45 9.70
CA LYS A 137 4.00 -8.20 10.86
C LYS A 137 3.16 -6.95 10.63
N SER A 138 2.01 -6.88 11.27
CA SER A 138 1.16 -5.69 11.24
C SER A 138 1.88 -4.44 11.73
N ILE A 139 1.52 -3.29 11.17
CA ILE A 139 2.16 -1.99 11.38
C ILE A 139 1.17 -1.09 12.08
N GLU A 140 1.59 -0.47 13.17
CA GLU A 140 0.77 0.48 13.93
C GLU A 140 0.50 1.76 13.11
N PRO A 141 -0.61 2.44 13.37
CA PRO A 141 -0.91 3.73 12.74
C PRO A 141 0.25 4.73 12.90
N TYR A 142 0.46 5.53 11.87
CA TYR A 142 1.48 6.59 11.81
C TYR A 142 2.92 6.14 12.10
N SER A 143 3.19 4.83 12.05
CA SER A 143 4.56 4.30 12.16
C SER A 143 5.30 4.40 10.84
N ILE A 144 6.59 4.70 10.89
CA ILE A 144 7.54 4.58 9.78
C ILE A 144 8.33 3.29 9.98
N VAL A 145 8.24 2.38 9.03
CA VAL A 145 8.94 1.10 9.04
C VAL A 145 9.79 0.91 7.79
N ALA A 146 10.89 0.18 7.87
CA ALA A 146 11.67 -0.23 6.70
C ALA A 146 12.51 -1.48 6.99
N GLY A 147 13.04 -2.09 5.92
CA GLY A 147 14.00 -3.21 5.97
C GLY A 147 13.41 -4.58 5.69
N ILE A 148 14.26 -5.62 5.81
CA ILE A 148 13.94 -7.03 5.59
C ILE A 148 14.42 -7.83 6.82
N PRO A 149 13.49 -8.26 7.70
CA PRO A 149 12.08 -7.89 7.77
C PRO A 149 11.89 -6.41 8.16
N ALA A 150 10.75 -5.81 7.76
CA ALA A 150 10.44 -4.43 8.10
C ALA A 150 10.34 -4.25 9.64
N LYS A 151 11.06 -3.25 10.15
CA LYS A 151 11.08 -2.88 11.56
C LYS A 151 10.71 -1.42 11.72
N LYS A 152 10.08 -1.09 12.86
CA LYS A 152 9.74 0.28 13.21
C LYS A 152 11.00 1.12 13.40
N ILE A 153 11.06 2.24 12.70
CA ILE A 153 12.12 3.25 12.82
C ILE A 153 11.69 4.31 13.82
N LYS A 154 10.48 4.87 13.64
CA LYS A 154 9.90 5.91 14.52
C LYS A 154 8.41 6.08 14.22
N ASN A 155 7.74 6.88 15.02
CA ASN A 155 6.43 7.44 14.67
C ASN A 155 6.59 8.70 13.79
N ARG A 156 5.58 9.01 12.96
CA ARG A 156 5.50 10.27 12.19
C ARG A 156 5.32 11.46 13.12
N PHE A 157 4.57 11.29 14.20
CA PHE A 157 4.10 12.32 15.12
C PHE A 157 4.19 11.83 16.56
N SER A 158 3.94 12.72 17.55
CA SER A 158 3.80 12.35 18.95
C SER A 158 2.54 11.49 19.17
N ASP A 159 2.51 10.72 20.26
CA ASP A 159 1.38 9.85 20.58
C ASP A 159 0.06 10.64 20.73
N THR A 160 0.14 11.85 21.30
CA THR A 160 -1.02 12.75 21.40
C THR A 160 -1.55 13.15 20.03
N GLN A 161 -0.67 13.57 19.13
CA GLN A 161 -1.05 13.94 17.75
C GLN A 161 -1.58 12.75 16.96
N ILE A 162 -1.01 11.56 17.14
CA ILE A 162 -1.50 10.33 16.52
C ILE A 162 -2.93 10.05 16.98
N LYS A 163 -3.19 10.15 18.28
CA LYS A 163 -4.53 9.97 18.82
C LYS A 163 -5.52 10.97 18.23
N GLU A 164 -5.18 12.26 18.23
CA GLU A 164 -6.02 13.32 17.65
C GLU A 164 -6.33 13.06 16.17
N LEU A 165 -5.35 12.66 15.38
CA LEU A 165 -5.52 12.37 13.96
C LEU A 165 -6.39 11.12 13.72
N LEU A 166 -6.29 10.11 14.58
CA LEU A 166 -7.14 8.91 14.52
C LEU A 166 -8.59 9.24 14.91
N ASP A 167 -8.78 10.03 15.97
CA ASP A 167 -10.12 10.47 16.40
C ASP A 167 -10.80 11.38 15.35
N LEU A 168 -10.00 12.17 14.62
CA LEU A 168 -10.47 13.09 13.58
C LEU A 168 -10.95 12.38 12.32
N GLU A 169 -10.36 11.26 11.95
CA GLU A 169 -10.65 10.46 10.73
C GLU A 169 -10.84 11.33 9.47
N TRP A 170 -9.95 12.29 9.24
CA TRP A 170 -10.07 13.26 8.14
C TRP A 170 -10.25 12.62 6.75
N TRP A 171 -9.77 11.40 6.55
CA TRP A 171 -9.94 10.63 5.31
C TRP A 171 -11.38 10.22 5.03
N SER A 172 -12.27 10.31 6.02
CA SER A 172 -13.71 10.10 5.88
C SER A 172 -14.50 11.36 5.52
N TRP A 173 -13.85 12.53 5.56
CA TRP A 173 -14.52 13.82 5.30
C TRP A 173 -15.03 13.92 3.86
N SER A 174 -16.07 14.76 3.68
CA SER A 174 -16.52 15.16 2.34
C SER A 174 -15.47 16.05 1.67
N ASP A 175 -15.50 16.10 0.33
CA ASP A 175 -14.56 16.92 -0.44
C ASP A 175 -14.69 18.41 -0.13
N SER A 176 -15.90 18.89 0.21
CA SER A 176 -16.12 20.27 0.69
C SER A 176 -15.41 20.49 2.02
N LYS A 177 -15.63 19.61 3.00
CA LYS A 177 -14.98 19.72 4.32
C LYS A 177 -13.45 19.71 4.23
N ILE A 178 -12.87 18.91 3.33
CA ILE A 178 -11.43 18.92 3.09
C ILE A 178 -10.99 20.30 2.54
N LYS A 179 -11.68 20.84 1.55
CA LYS A 179 -11.36 22.15 0.96
C LYS A 179 -11.44 23.29 1.98
N ASP A 180 -12.47 23.27 2.81
CA ASP A 180 -12.71 24.30 3.84
C ASP A 180 -11.67 24.26 4.97
N ASN A 181 -10.99 23.12 5.15
CA ASN A 181 -9.98 22.93 6.17
C ASN A 181 -8.54 22.99 5.64
N LYS A 182 -8.29 23.81 4.61
CA LYS A 182 -6.96 23.98 4.01
C LYS A 182 -5.86 24.25 5.03
N VAL A 183 -6.12 25.09 6.04
CA VAL A 183 -5.15 25.47 7.07
C VAL A 183 -4.67 24.24 7.86
N PHE A 184 -5.55 23.29 8.16
CA PHE A 184 -5.19 22.04 8.82
C PHE A 184 -4.15 21.24 8.00
N PHE A 185 -4.39 21.07 6.69
CA PHE A 185 -3.50 20.28 5.82
C PHE A 185 -2.18 20.98 5.49
N PHE A 186 -2.11 22.30 5.62
CA PHE A 186 -0.90 23.08 5.35
C PHE A 186 -0.06 23.32 6.61
N LYS A 187 -0.54 22.92 7.78
CA LYS A 187 0.21 23.02 9.05
C LYS A 187 1.24 21.89 9.12
N ASN A 188 2.51 22.25 9.34
CA ASN A 188 3.52 21.25 9.69
C ASN A 188 3.33 20.83 11.16
N LEU A 189 2.87 19.59 11.35
CA LEU A 189 2.56 19.07 12.69
C LEU A 189 3.82 18.80 13.54
N ASN A 190 5.00 18.69 12.91
CA ASN A 190 6.28 18.52 13.61
C ASN A 190 7.03 19.83 13.84
N SER A 191 6.54 20.97 13.36
CA SER A 191 7.15 22.25 13.68
C SER A 191 6.98 22.48 15.19
N LYS A 192 8.07 22.58 15.93
CA LYS A 192 8.05 23.19 17.26
C LYS A 192 7.42 24.55 17.06
N ASN A 193 6.33 24.85 17.81
CA ASN A 193 5.66 26.15 17.76
C ASN A 193 6.76 27.21 17.79
N GLY A 194 6.83 27.98 16.69
CA GLY A 194 7.91 28.88 16.46
C GLY A 194 8.03 29.97 17.53
N ASN A 195 9.23 30.27 17.83
CA ASN A 195 9.57 31.62 18.16
C ASN A 195 9.45 32.50 16.92
#